data_1a0c428380a432826800ee49bc7fd7c9
#
_entry.id   1a0c428380a432826800ee49bc7fd7c9
#
_cell.length_a   1.000
_cell.length_b   1.000
_cell.length_c   1.000
_cell.angle_alpha   90.00
_cell.angle_beta   90.00
_cell.angle_gamma   90.00
#
_symmetry.space_group_name_H-M   'P 1'
#
loop_
_entity.id
_entity.type
_entity.pdbx_description
1 polymer ?
#
loop_
_entity_poly.entity_id
_entity_poly.type
_entity_poly.pdbx_seq_one_letter_code
_entity_poly.pdbx_strand_id
1 'polypeptide(L)'
;VPLSHPAPKTLLDYDKEAGAYDATRGGTPRAEAAAAAVLGLLPAHTRTLLDLGCGTGIVTIRLTRPGLRVLGADASYGMAATASRRGVPVVLASGTRLPVRTGSLDAVSAVWLLHLLREPGAVAALVAEAGRVLRPGGVLVTTVDKDAAHDVGSDIDVLLAPHLTTAPADSSEQVAHCAARAGLRPTGEARFTGHGQGRTPRAAAADLLAGRYASRIGPRGTTTQELAARLGALPDPDEPRAEPTYTLRRYTRA
;
A
#
# COMPACT_ATOMS: atom_id res chain seq x y z
N VAL A 1 36.44 11.70 -18.29
CA VAL A 1 35.10 11.25 -18.71
C VAL A 1 34.20 11.36 -17.49
N PRO A 2 33.18 12.25 -17.48
CA PRO A 2 32.28 12.39 -16.35
C PRO A 2 31.37 11.15 -16.32
N LEU A 3 31.40 10.44 -15.20
CA LEU A 3 30.45 9.36 -14.89
C LEU A 3 29.05 10.00 -14.77
N SER A 4 28.21 9.77 -15.76
CA SER A 4 26.79 10.14 -15.69
C SER A 4 26.14 9.25 -14.64
N HIS A 5 25.85 9.81 -13.47
CA HIS A 5 24.97 9.19 -12.51
C HIS A 5 23.57 9.10 -13.13
N PRO A 6 22.90 7.94 -13.10
CA PRO A 6 21.53 7.88 -13.54
C PRO A 6 20.69 8.83 -12.66
N ALA A 7 19.84 9.63 -13.31
CA ALA A 7 18.91 10.51 -12.62
C ALA A 7 18.12 9.72 -11.57
N PRO A 8 17.86 10.29 -10.38
CA PRO A 8 17.10 9.59 -9.35
C PRO A 8 15.72 9.24 -9.90
N LYS A 9 15.33 7.96 -9.76
CA LYS A 9 13.99 7.48 -10.14
C LYS A 9 12.97 8.34 -9.41
N THR A 10 12.15 9.06 -10.15
CA THR A 10 11.15 10.01 -9.62
C THR A 10 10.18 9.25 -8.73
N LEU A 11 10.31 9.39 -7.42
CA LEU A 11 9.28 9.00 -6.47
C LEU A 11 8.05 9.87 -6.76
N LEU A 12 6.85 9.28 -6.71
CA LEU A 12 5.60 10.05 -6.76
C LEU A 12 5.64 11.15 -5.70
N ASP A 13 5.41 12.37 -6.13
CA ASP A 13 5.29 13.51 -5.23
C ASP A 13 3.87 13.51 -4.63
N TYR A 14 3.72 12.84 -3.50
CA TYR A 14 2.43 12.68 -2.83
C TYR A 14 1.79 14.00 -2.42
N ASP A 15 2.57 15.05 -2.22
CA ASP A 15 2.03 16.39 -1.92
C ASP A 15 1.26 16.97 -3.11
N LYS A 16 1.75 16.72 -4.34
CA LYS A 16 1.07 17.14 -5.58
C LYS A 16 -0.07 16.20 -5.98
N GLU A 17 0.07 14.91 -5.72
CA GLU A 17 -0.93 13.89 -6.07
C GLU A 17 -2.20 13.95 -5.20
N ALA A 18 -2.13 14.53 -3.99
CA ALA A 18 -3.21 14.46 -2.98
C ALA A 18 -4.60 14.89 -3.51
N GLY A 19 -4.65 15.86 -4.44
CA GLY A 19 -5.93 16.35 -4.99
C GLY A 19 -6.65 15.37 -5.92
N ALA A 20 -5.92 14.53 -6.67
CA ALA A 20 -6.48 13.59 -7.65
C ALA A 20 -6.37 12.13 -7.18
N TYR A 21 -5.70 11.88 -6.07
CA TYR A 21 -5.31 10.55 -5.61
C TYR A 21 -6.48 9.58 -5.49
N ASP A 22 -7.57 10.00 -4.86
CA ASP A 22 -8.72 9.13 -4.61
C ASP A 22 -9.41 8.72 -5.92
N ALA A 23 -9.62 9.68 -6.82
CA ALA A 23 -10.29 9.43 -8.10
C ALA A 23 -9.49 8.47 -9.01
N THR A 24 -8.16 8.57 -8.97
CA THR A 24 -7.27 7.73 -9.80
C THR A 24 -6.98 6.36 -9.21
N ARG A 25 -7.43 6.10 -7.98
CA ARG A 25 -7.11 4.89 -7.22
C ARG A 25 -8.34 4.10 -6.77
N GLY A 26 -9.44 4.14 -7.52
CA GLY A 26 -10.65 3.36 -7.23
C GLY A 26 -11.61 3.97 -6.21
N GLY A 27 -11.32 5.17 -5.71
CA GLY A 27 -12.23 6.00 -4.93
C GLY A 27 -12.89 5.33 -3.73
N THR A 28 -14.15 5.71 -3.51
CA THR A 28 -14.97 5.25 -2.38
C THR A 28 -15.16 3.73 -2.30
N PRO A 29 -15.53 3.00 -3.38
CA PRO A 29 -15.78 1.55 -3.26
C PRO A 29 -14.55 0.77 -2.80
N ARG A 30 -13.36 1.11 -3.30
CA ARG A 30 -12.10 0.50 -2.86
C ARG A 30 -11.80 0.81 -1.40
N ALA A 31 -12.03 2.04 -0.97
CA ALA A 31 -11.78 2.46 0.41
C ALA A 31 -12.73 1.78 1.40
N GLU A 32 -14.00 1.58 1.02
CA GLU A 32 -15.00 0.86 1.82
C GLU A 32 -14.63 -0.61 1.97
N ALA A 33 -14.26 -1.27 0.89
CA ALA A 33 -13.81 -2.66 0.93
C ALA A 33 -12.58 -2.84 1.84
N ALA A 34 -11.59 -1.94 1.74
CA ALA A 34 -10.41 -1.96 2.58
C ALA A 34 -10.76 -1.74 4.07
N ALA A 35 -11.57 -0.72 4.36
CA ALA A 35 -11.98 -0.41 5.73
C ALA A 35 -12.77 -1.56 6.37
N ALA A 36 -13.71 -2.17 5.64
CA ALA A 36 -14.46 -3.33 6.11
C ALA A 36 -13.54 -4.51 6.43
N ALA A 37 -12.56 -4.78 5.57
CA ALA A 37 -11.58 -5.85 5.79
C ALA A 37 -10.68 -5.58 7.01
N VAL A 38 -10.22 -4.33 7.19
CA VAL A 38 -9.47 -3.94 8.40
C VAL A 38 -10.33 -4.15 9.65
N LEU A 39 -11.55 -3.59 9.68
CA LEU A 39 -12.45 -3.70 10.84
C LEU A 39 -12.78 -5.15 11.19
N GLY A 40 -12.93 -6.02 10.18
CA GLY A 40 -13.16 -7.45 10.37
C GLY A 40 -11.98 -8.19 11.04
N LEU A 41 -10.76 -7.65 10.89
CA LEU A 41 -9.57 -8.20 11.53
C LEU A 41 -9.30 -7.62 12.94
N LEU A 42 -9.96 -6.53 13.32
CA LEU A 42 -9.78 -5.93 14.65
C LEU A 42 -10.52 -6.73 15.72
N PRO A 43 -9.87 -7.06 16.85
CA PRO A 43 -10.57 -7.61 18.01
C PRO A 43 -11.75 -6.73 18.46
N ALA A 44 -12.82 -7.35 18.96
CA ALA A 44 -14.04 -6.62 19.36
C ALA A 44 -13.77 -5.56 20.45
N HIS A 45 -12.81 -5.80 21.31
CA HIS A 45 -12.43 -4.90 22.41
C HIS A 45 -11.49 -3.75 22.00
N THR A 46 -11.08 -3.65 20.71
CA THR A 46 -10.21 -2.56 20.22
C THR A 46 -10.88 -1.21 20.42
N ARG A 47 -10.21 -0.27 21.09
CA ARG A 47 -10.70 1.09 21.37
C ARG A 47 -9.89 2.19 20.67
N THR A 48 -8.64 1.89 20.32
CA THR A 48 -7.71 2.83 19.71
C THR A 48 -7.06 2.21 18.48
N LEU A 49 -7.11 2.92 17.35
CA LEU A 49 -6.50 2.53 16.09
C LEU A 49 -5.68 3.68 15.51
N LEU A 50 -4.44 3.42 15.18
CA LEU A 50 -3.61 4.31 14.36
C LEU A 50 -3.58 3.78 12.93
N ASP A 51 -4.01 4.60 11.96
CA ASP A 51 -3.91 4.31 10.54
C ASP A 51 -2.64 4.95 9.98
N LEU A 52 -1.64 4.12 9.68
CA LEU A 52 -0.29 4.49 9.30
C LEU A 52 -0.19 4.64 7.77
N GLY A 53 0.33 5.78 7.30
CA GLY A 53 0.27 6.13 5.89
C GLY A 53 -1.18 6.35 5.44
N CYS A 54 -1.94 7.11 6.26
CA CYS A 54 -3.38 7.30 6.05
C CYS A 54 -3.73 8.02 4.74
N GLY A 55 -2.73 8.63 4.07
CA GLY A 55 -2.92 9.34 2.82
C GLY A 55 -3.95 10.46 2.94
N THR A 56 -4.87 10.52 1.99
CA THR A 56 -6.00 11.47 1.98
C THR A 56 -7.05 11.21 3.07
N GLY A 57 -6.88 10.17 3.88
CA GLY A 57 -7.84 9.76 4.91
C GLY A 57 -9.08 9.07 4.38
N ILE A 58 -9.13 8.70 3.09
CA ILE A 58 -10.33 8.09 2.48
C ILE A 58 -10.68 6.73 3.11
N VAL A 59 -9.70 5.92 3.49
CA VAL A 59 -9.90 4.68 4.25
C VAL A 59 -10.15 5.02 5.71
N THR A 60 -9.32 5.87 6.30
CA THR A 60 -9.34 6.23 7.73
C THR A 60 -10.69 6.71 8.22
N ILE A 61 -11.36 7.59 7.46
CA ILE A 61 -12.71 8.12 7.81
C ILE A 61 -13.78 7.02 7.84
N ARG A 62 -13.54 5.89 7.19
CA ARG A 62 -14.41 4.72 7.14
C ARG A 62 -14.12 3.67 8.21
N LEU A 63 -13.00 3.80 8.92
CA LEU A 63 -12.64 2.93 10.04
C LEU A 63 -13.47 3.28 11.28
N THR A 64 -14.80 3.17 11.16
CA THR A 64 -15.74 3.56 12.20
C THR A 64 -16.40 2.37 12.85
N ARG A 65 -16.40 2.34 14.18
CA ARG A 65 -17.10 1.38 15.02
C ARG A 65 -17.44 2.04 16.36
N PRO A 66 -18.58 1.73 17.00
CA PRO A 66 -18.90 2.27 18.32
C PRO A 66 -17.74 2.08 19.31
N GLY A 67 -17.30 3.17 19.92
CA GLY A 67 -16.21 3.19 20.89
C GLY A 67 -14.81 3.06 20.31
N LEU A 68 -14.61 2.98 18.99
CA LEU A 68 -13.30 3.02 18.36
C LEU A 68 -12.88 4.47 18.08
N ARG A 69 -11.71 4.86 18.58
CA ARG A 69 -11.06 6.12 18.25
C ARG A 69 -9.97 5.88 17.24
N VAL A 70 -10.02 6.59 16.13
CA VAL A 70 -9.07 6.46 15.02
C VAL A 70 -8.24 7.73 14.88
N LEU A 71 -6.94 7.58 14.72
CA LEU A 71 -5.98 8.62 14.41
C LEU A 71 -5.25 8.23 13.12
N GLY A 72 -5.13 9.15 12.16
CA GLY A 72 -4.27 8.98 11.00
C GLY A 72 -2.84 9.47 11.28
N ALA A 73 -1.86 8.87 10.62
CA ALA A 73 -0.51 9.41 10.55
C ALA A 73 0.01 9.30 9.10
N ASP A 74 0.58 10.38 8.59
CA ASP A 74 1.21 10.39 7.26
C ASP A 74 2.47 11.26 7.28
N ALA A 75 3.44 10.93 6.42
CA ALA A 75 4.67 11.68 6.28
C ALA A 75 4.57 12.82 5.26
N SER A 76 3.57 12.77 4.35
CA SER A 76 3.29 13.81 3.36
C SER A 76 2.37 14.87 3.96
N TYR A 77 2.82 16.13 3.88
CA TYR A 77 2.01 17.27 4.33
C TYR A 77 0.72 17.40 3.51
N GLY A 78 0.80 17.27 2.18
CA GLY A 78 -0.37 17.38 1.29
C GLY A 78 -1.43 16.32 1.58
N MET A 79 -1.00 15.08 1.84
CA MET A 79 -1.88 13.99 2.26
C MET A 79 -2.50 14.25 3.62
N ALA A 80 -1.71 14.57 4.64
CA ALA A 80 -2.20 14.88 5.99
C ALA A 80 -3.17 16.07 6.00
N ALA A 81 -2.88 17.14 5.24
CA ALA A 81 -3.77 18.28 5.10
C ALA A 81 -5.11 17.90 4.43
N THR A 82 -5.08 16.99 3.45
CA THR A 82 -6.29 16.48 2.80
C THR A 82 -7.12 15.62 3.76
N ALA A 83 -6.47 14.74 4.53
CA ALA A 83 -7.12 13.93 5.56
C ALA A 83 -7.78 14.82 6.63
N SER A 84 -7.08 15.87 7.09
CA SER A 84 -7.61 16.83 8.05
C SER A 84 -8.85 17.56 7.53
N ARG A 85 -8.83 18.02 6.26
CA ARG A 85 -10.03 18.63 5.63
C ARG A 85 -11.21 17.66 5.52
N ARG A 86 -10.93 16.34 5.45
CA ARG A 86 -11.96 15.28 5.46
C ARG A 86 -12.51 15.00 6.86
N GLY A 87 -11.98 15.64 7.89
CA GLY A 87 -12.40 15.44 9.28
C GLY A 87 -11.70 14.28 9.99
N VAL A 88 -10.62 13.75 9.43
CA VAL A 88 -9.78 12.74 10.08
C VAL A 88 -8.84 13.43 11.07
N PRO A 89 -8.84 13.07 12.36
CA PRO A 89 -7.74 13.42 13.24
C PRO A 89 -6.44 12.83 12.71
N VAL A 90 -5.45 13.67 12.37
CA VAL A 90 -4.22 13.23 11.72
C VAL A 90 -3.01 13.94 12.31
N VAL A 91 -1.88 13.23 12.37
CA VAL A 91 -0.58 13.76 12.73
C VAL A 91 0.41 13.61 11.56
N LEU A 92 1.18 14.65 11.29
CA LEU A 92 2.29 14.61 10.35
C LEU A 92 3.47 13.90 11.03
N ALA A 93 3.76 12.67 10.61
CA ALA A 93 4.81 11.86 11.22
C ALA A 93 5.36 10.80 10.26
N SER A 94 6.64 10.48 10.41
CA SER A 94 7.23 9.30 9.77
C SER A 94 6.71 8.02 10.43
N GLY A 95 6.35 7.02 9.64
CA GLY A 95 5.92 5.70 10.13
C GLY A 95 7.00 4.92 10.88
N THR A 96 8.27 5.34 10.76
CA THR A 96 9.41 4.75 11.48
C THR A 96 9.75 5.49 12.80
N ARG A 97 9.06 6.60 13.09
CA ARG A 97 9.26 7.41 14.29
C ARG A 97 7.97 8.15 14.66
N LEU A 98 7.11 7.48 15.39
CA LEU A 98 5.79 7.99 15.76
C LEU A 98 5.82 8.77 17.10
N PRO A 99 5.13 9.92 17.18
CA PRO A 99 4.97 10.67 18.43
C PRO A 99 3.91 10.00 19.34
N VAL A 100 4.04 8.71 19.55
CA VAL A 100 3.09 7.85 20.27
C VAL A 100 3.85 7.07 21.35
N ARG A 101 3.28 6.99 22.54
CA ARG A 101 3.87 6.24 23.65
C ARG A 101 3.99 4.75 23.31
N THR A 102 5.05 4.12 23.81
CA THR A 102 5.21 2.67 23.80
C THR A 102 4.04 1.99 24.50
N GLY A 103 3.48 0.95 23.89
CA GLY A 103 2.45 0.12 24.50
C GLY A 103 1.11 0.82 24.77
N SER A 104 0.73 1.83 23.98
CA SER A 104 -0.46 2.64 24.25
C SER A 104 -1.65 2.42 23.31
N LEU A 105 -1.43 1.70 22.19
CA LEU A 105 -2.47 1.47 21.18
C LEU A 105 -2.95 0.02 21.16
N ASP A 106 -4.22 -0.17 20.85
CA ASP A 106 -4.83 -1.47 20.64
C ASP A 106 -4.56 -2.03 19.25
N ALA A 107 -4.54 -1.13 18.24
CA ALA A 107 -4.33 -1.53 16.87
C ALA A 107 -3.56 -0.47 16.06
N VAL A 108 -2.85 -0.96 15.05
CA VAL A 108 -2.24 -0.19 13.96
C VAL A 108 -2.68 -0.81 12.65
N SER A 109 -3.16 0.01 11.71
CA SER A 109 -3.35 -0.39 10.30
C SER A 109 -2.28 0.24 9.42
N ALA A 110 -1.86 -0.46 8.36
CA ALA A 110 -0.92 0.02 7.35
C ALA A 110 -1.37 -0.54 5.99
N VAL A 111 -2.41 0.09 5.41
CA VAL A 111 -3.01 -0.36 4.15
C VAL A 111 -2.31 0.31 2.98
N TRP A 112 -1.83 -0.49 2.03
CA TRP A 112 -1.07 -0.02 0.84
C TRP A 112 0.13 0.87 1.17
N LEU A 113 0.83 0.59 2.26
CA LEU A 113 1.98 1.39 2.69
C LEU A 113 3.32 0.70 2.44
N LEU A 114 3.48 -0.57 2.85
CA LEU A 114 4.79 -1.22 2.92
C LEU A 114 5.49 -1.33 1.57
N HIS A 115 4.75 -1.52 0.48
CA HIS A 115 5.29 -1.58 -0.89
C HIS A 115 5.96 -0.27 -1.37
N LEU A 116 5.70 0.85 -0.69
CA LEU A 116 6.31 2.15 -0.98
C LEU A 116 7.68 2.32 -0.34
N LEU A 117 8.00 1.49 0.67
CA LEU A 117 9.22 1.58 1.46
C LEU A 117 10.37 0.86 0.74
N ARG A 118 11.14 1.61 -0.06
CA ARG A 118 12.20 1.07 -0.92
C ARG A 118 13.58 1.06 -0.29
N GLU A 119 13.79 1.88 0.75
CA GLU A 119 15.07 1.95 1.45
C GLU A 119 15.33 0.63 2.21
N PRO A 120 16.56 0.10 2.17
CA PRO A 120 16.92 -1.09 2.91
C PRO A 120 16.57 -0.94 4.40
N GLY A 121 15.83 -1.92 4.94
CA GLY A 121 15.43 -1.91 6.34
C GLY A 121 14.21 -1.04 6.69
N ALA A 122 13.66 -0.24 5.76
CA ALA A 122 12.53 0.65 6.06
C ALA A 122 11.26 -0.10 6.49
N VAL A 123 10.96 -1.24 5.85
CA VAL A 123 9.85 -2.11 6.28
C VAL A 123 10.08 -2.65 7.69
N ALA A 124 11.29 -3.11 8.00
CA ALA A 124 11.63 -3.60 9.33
C ALA A 124 11.49 -2.50 10.39
N ALA A 125 11.97 -1.29 10.09
CA ALA A 125 11.87 -0.13 10.99
C ALA A 125 10.41 0.27 11.26
N LEU A 126 9.56 0.30 10.21
CA LEU A 126 8.14 0.62 10.36
C LEU A 126 7.40 -0.45 11.17
N VAL A 127 7.63 -1.73 10.87
CA VAL A 127 7.00 -2.85 11.59
C VAL A 127 7.46 -2.87 13.07
N ALA A 128 8.74 -2.59 13.34
CA ALA A 128 9.26 -2.48 14.71
C ALA A 128 8.60 -1.32 15.45
N GLU A 129 8.42 -0.16 14.80
CA GLU A 129 7.77 1.01 15.40
C GLU A 129 6.27 0.75 15.65
N ALA A 130 5.57 0.09 14.72
CA ALA A 130 4.21 -0.40 14.95
C ALA A 130 4.13 -1.34 16.16
N GLY A 131 5.07 -2.29 16.26
CA GLY A 131 5.20 -3.17 17.42
C GLY A 131 5.46 -2.41 18.73
N ARG A 132 6.30 -1.37 18.71
CA ARG A 132 6.58 -0.55 19.87
C ARG A 132 5.33 0.14 20.44
N VAL A 133 4.53 0.75 19.59
CA VAL A 133 3.34 1.52 20.02
C VAL A 133 2.16 0.65 20.44
N LEU A 134 2.08 -0.59 19.93
CA LEU A 134 1.06 -1.56 20.33
C LEU A 134 1.27 -2.01 21.78
N ARG A 135 0.19 -2.16 22.53
CA ARG A 135 0.20 -2.83 23.84
C ARG A 135 0.32 -4.37 23.68
N PRO A 136 0.69 -5.13 24.70
CA PRO A 136 0.56 -6.59 24.67
C PRO A 136 -0.86 -6.99 24.26
N GLY A 137 -0.99 -7.96 23.34
CA GLY A 137 -2.27 -8.34 22.74
C GLY A 137 -2.82 -7.39 21.68
N GLY A 138 -2.17 -6.24 21.44
CA GLY A 138 -2.51 -5.32 20.36
C GLY A 138 -2.16 -5.88 18.97
N VAL A 139 -2.79 -5.36 17.92
CA VAL A 139 -2.68 -5.94 16.58
C VAL A 139 -2.17 -4.94 15.54
N LEU A 140 -1.29 -5.42 14.66
CA LEU A 140 -0.93 -4.78 13.39
C LEU A 140 -1.74 -5.46 12.28
N VAL A 141 -2.44 -4.67 11.46
CA VAL A 141 -3.12 -5.11 10.23
C VAL A 141 -2.47 -4.41 9.05
N THR A 142 -1.90 -5.16 8.11
CA THR A 142 -1.20 -4.56 6.97
C THR A 142 -1.46 -5.32 5.67
N THR A 143 -1.45 -4.59 4.56
CA THR A 143 -1.42 -5.19 3.22
C THR A 143 -0.08 -5.89 3.01
N VAL A 144 -0.12 -7.08 2.45
CA VAL A 144 1.05 -7.82 1.96
C VAL A 144 0.87 -8.16 0.49
N ASP A 145 1.96 -8.41 -0.22
CA ASP A 145 1.98 -8.83 -1.63
C ASP A 145 1.14 -7.89 -2.55
N LYS A 146 1.11 -6.60 -2.23
CA LYS A 146 0.24 -5.63 -2.92
C LYS A 146 0.45 -5.62 -4.43
N ASP A 147 1.69 -5.73 -4.84
CA ASP A 147 2.02 -5.70 -6.26
C ASP A 147 1.69 -7.02 -6.95
N ALA A 148 1.83 -8.15 -6.26
CA ALA A 148 1.43 -9.46 -6.77
C ALA A 148 -0.11 -9.58 -6.91
N ALA A 149 -0.87 -8.84 -6.11
CA ALA A 149 -2.34 -8.79 -6.24
C ALA A 149 -2.84 -8.32 -7.62
N HIS A 150 -2.00 -7.58 -8.36
CA HIS A 150 -2.31 -7.15 -9.73
C HIS A 150 -2.05 -8.23 -10.78
N ASP A 151 -1.43 -9.35 -10.43
CA ASP A 151 -1.36 -10.53 -11.28
C ASP A 151 -2.69 -11.30 -11.13
N VAL A 152 -3.61 -11.01 -12.03
CA VAL A 152 -4.95 -11.63 -12.09
C VAL A 152 -5.04 -12.70 -13.17
N GLY A 153 -3.89 -13.10 -13.75
CA GLY A 153 -3.80 -14.09 -14.83
C GLY A 153 -4.28 -13.54 -16.18
N SER A 154 -4.26 -12.22 -16.36
CA SER A 154 -4.67 -11.58 -17.62
C SER A 154 -3.58 -11.64 -18.69
N ASP A 155 -3.95 -11.33 -19.92
CA ASP A 155 -3.03 -11.17 -21.06
C ASP A 155 -1.96 -10.08 -20.79
N ILE A 156 -2.32 -9.02 -20.04
CA ILE A 156 -1.38 -8.00 -19.56
C ILE A 156 -0.32 -8.65 -18.65
N ASP A 157 -0.73 -9.52 -17.73
CA ASP A 157 0.17 -10.17 -16.77
C ASP A 157 1.11 -11.14 -17.47
N VAL A 158 0.59 -11.93 -18.39
CA VAL A 158 1.39 -12.85 -19.22
C VAL A 158 2.47 -12.08 -19.98
N LEU A 159 2.13 -10.91 -20.54
CA LEU A 159 3.09 -10.09 -21.28
C LEU A 159 4.15 -9.45 -20.37
N LEU A 160 3.80 -9.05 -19.16
CA LEU A 160 4.71 -8.36 -18.24
C LEU A 160 5.57 -9.32 -17.40
N ALA A 161 5.13 -10.55 -17.16
CA ALA A 161 5.80 -11.51 -16.27
C ALA A 161 7.31 -11.73 -16.58
N PRO A 162 7.76 -11.89 -17.84
CA PRO A 162 9.18 -12.06 -18.16
C PRO A 162 10.05 -10.85 -17.81
N HIS A 163 9.44 -9.69 -17.61
CA HIS A 163 10.12 -8.41 -17.39
C HIS A 163 10.12 -7.96 -15.92
N LEU A 164 9.56 -8.74 -15.00
CA LEU A 164 9.62 -8.45 -13.57
C LEU A 164 11.07 -8.56 -13.05
N THR A 165 11.52 -7.54 -12.31
CA THR A 165 12.94 -7.39 -11.94
C THR A 165 13.24 -7.52 -10.46
N THR A 166 12.25 -7.30 -9.58
CA THR A 166 12.49 -7.22 -8.12
C THR A 166 11.41 -7.93 -7.32
N ALA A 167 11.84 -8.55 -6.22
CA ALA A 167 10.90 -8.96 -5.17
C ALA A 167 10.28 -7.71 -4.52
N PRO A 168 8.97 -7.70 -4.26
CA PRO A 168 8.30 -6.58 -3.60
C PRO A 168 8.78 -6.45 -2.15
N ALA A 169 8.90 -5.19 -1.67
CA ALA A 169 9.32 -4.91 -0.29
C ALA A 169 8.29 -5.40 0.75
N ASP A 170 7.05 -5.57 0.34
CA ASP A 170 5.91 -6.02 1.15
C ASP A 170 5.55 -7.50 0.91
N SER A 171 6.51 -8.32 0.43
CA SER A 171 6.25 -9.76 0.31
C SER A 171 5.80 -10.33 1.65
N SER A 172 4.83 -11.23 1.63
CA SER A 172 4.27 -11.83 2.85
C SER A 172 5.33 -12.49 3.73
N GLU A 173 6.37 -13.08 3.12
CA GLU A 173 7.51 -13.68 3.82
C GLU A 173 8.37 -12.60 4.50
N GLN A 174 8.73 -11.53 3.77
CA GLN A 174 9.52 -10.42 4.31
C GLN A 174 8.81 -9.74 5.48
N VAL A 175 7.52 -9.46 5.32
CA VAL A 175 6.71 -8.83 6.38
C VAL A 175 6.59 -9.75 7.60
N ALA A 176 6.37 -11.05 7.40
CA ALA A 176 6.32 -12.02 8.51
C ALA A 176 7.66 -12.11 9.26
N HIS A 177 8.78 -12.08 8.53
CA HIS A 177 10.11 -12.05 9.15
C HIS A 177 10.32 -10.78 10.00
N CYS A 178 9.97 -9.60 9.46
CA CYS A 178 10.04 -8.33 10.20
C CYS A 178 9.13 -8.33 11.43
N ALA A 179 7.90 -8.86 11.30
CA ALA A 179 6.93 -8.98 12.37
C ALA A 179 7.46 -9.86 13.52
N ALA A 180 8.00 -11.04 13.19
CA ALA A 180 8.57 -11.95 14.18
C ALA A 180 9.70 -11.28 14.99
N ARG A 181 10.57 -10.53 14.33
CA ARG A 181 11.65 -9.76 15.00
C ARG A 181 11.12 -8.64 15.90
N ALA A 182 9.94 -8.11 15.61
CA ALA A 182 9.26 -7.10 16.41
C ALA A 182 8.35 -7.70 17.52
N GLY A 183 8.39 -9.02 17.75
CA GLY A 183 7.55 -9.70 18.73
C GLY A 183 6.08 -9.81 18.31
N LEU A 184 5.81 -9.75 17.02
CA LEU A 184 4.47 -9.84 16.43
C LEU A 184 4.29 -11.22 15.77
N ARG A 185 3.17 -11.89 16.04
CA ARG A 185 2.84 -13.22 15.48
C ARG A 185 1.64 -13.15 14.55
N PRO A 186 1.63 -13.85 13.40
CA PRO A 186 0.49 -13.88 12.50
C PRO A 186 -0.71 -14.56 13.18
N THR A 187 -1.89 -13.92 13.11
CA THR A 187 -3.10 -14.39 13.81
C THR A 187 -4.38 -14.28 12.99
N GLY A 188 -4.31 -13.80 11.75
CA GLY A 188 -5.47 -13.73 10.85
C GLY A 188 -5.13 -13.13 9.50
N GLU A 189 -6.04 -13.36 8.57
CA GLU A 189 -5.97 -12.86 7.20
C GLU A 189 -7.37 -12.47 6.73
N ALA A 190 -7.46 -11.46 5.89
CA ALA A 190 -8.66 -11.09 5.15
C ALA A 190 -8.29 -10.69 3.73
N ARG A 191 -9.24 -10.85 2.80
CA ARG A 191 -9.08 -10.41 1.41
C ARG A 191 -10.19 -9.44 1.05
N PHE A 192 -9.89 -8.51 0.15
CA PHE A 192 -10.87 -7.55 -0.35
C PHE A 192 -10.56 -7.16 -1.79
N THR A 193 -11.60 -6.83 -2.53
CA THR A 193 -11.50 -6.43 -3.94
C THR A 193 -10.98 -5.01 -4.07
N GLY A 194 -10.04 -4.80 -4.97
CA GLY A 194 -9.52 -3.49 -5.35
C GLY A 194 -10.39 -2.82 -6.40
N HIS A 195 -11.61 -2.43 -6.03
CA HIS A 195 -12.57 -1.82 -6.94
C HIS A 195 -11.99 -0.65 -7.73
N GLY A 196 -12.26 -0.62 -9.03
CA GLY A 196 -11.74 0.40 -9.95
C GLY A 196 -10.23 0.29 -10.23
N GLN A 197 -9.61 -0.86 -9.93
CA GLN A 197 -8.17 -1.10 -10.14
C GLN A 197 -7.89 -2.11 -11.26
N GLY A 198 -8.92 -2.56 -11.97
CA GLY A 198 -8.76 -3.37 -13.18
C GLY A 198 -7.96 -2.58 -14.23
N ARG A 199 -6.90 -3.19 -14.74
CA ARG A 199 -6.02 -2.54 -15.72
C ARG A 199 -6.56 -2.75 -17.13
N THR A 200 -6.55 -1.70 -17.95
CA THR A 200 -6.74 -1.82 -19.40
C THR A 200 -5.38 -1.93 -20.09
N PRO A 201 -5.26 -2.62 -21.23
CA PRO A 201 -4.04 -2.65 -22.04
C PRO A 201 -3.49 -1.25 -22.37
N ARG A 202 -4.36 -0.33 -22.76
CA ARG A 202 -4.00 1.06 -23.06
C ARG A 202 -3.43 1.79 -21.83
N ALA A 203 -4.08 1.66 -20.67
CA ALA A 203 -3.58 2.27 -19.44
C ALA A 203 -2.25 1.65 -19.00
N ALA A 204 -2.09 0.32 -19.12
CA ALA A 204 -0.85 -0.37 -18.81
C ALA A 204 0.31 0.08 -19.71
N ALA A 205 0.06 0.26 -21.00
CA ALA A 205 1.02 0.81 -21.97
C ALA A 205 1.45 2.24 -21.59
N ALA A 206 0.48 3.10 -21.31
CA ALA A 206 0.73 4.49 -20.90
C ALA A 206 1.52 4.57 -19.58
N ASP A 207 1.16 3.74 -18.61
CA ASP A 207 1.86 3.65 -17.31
C ASP A 207 3.31 3.18 -17.46
N LEU A 208 3.55 2.23 -18.37
CA LEU A 208 4.90 1.75 -18.67
C LEU A 208 5.75 2.86 -19.29
N LEU A 209 5.21 3.59 -20.27
CA LEU A 209 5.90 4.72 -20.92
C LEU A 209 6.15 5.88 -19.95
N ALA A 210 5.22 6.13 -19.03
CA ALA A 210 5.36 7.13 -17.96
C ALA A 210 6.33 6.70 -16.84
N GLY A 211 6.91 5.49 -16.91
CA GLY A 211 7.86 4.98 -15.91
C GLY A 211 7.23 4.56 -14.59
N ARG A 212 5.89 4.47 -14.50
CA ARG A 212 5.21 4.06 -13.26
C ARG A 212 5.56 2.65 -12.82
N TYR A 213 5.98 1.79 -13.76
CA TYR A 213 6.45 0.43 -13.50
C TYR A 213 7.96 0.31 -13.36
N ALA A 214 8.72 1.41 -13.47
CA ALA A 214 10.19 1.38 -13.52
C ALA A 214 10.87 0.71 -12.31
N SER A 215 10.17 0.60 -11.19
CA SER A 215 10.66 -0.10 -9.99
C SER A 215 10.45 -1.62 -10.02
N ARG A 216 9.59 -2.12 -10.92
CA ARG A 216 9.16 -3.52 -10.97
C ARG A 216 9.48 -4.18 -12.30
N ILE A 217 9.46 -3.40 -13.36
CA ILE A 217 9.59 -3.89 -14.73
C ILE A 217 10.86 -3.30 -15.33
N GLY A 218 11.75 -4.18 -15.77
CA GLY A 218 12.91 -3.87 -16.59
C GLY A 218 12.79 -4.66 -17.90
N PRO A 219 12.52 -4.01 -19.04
CA PRO A 219 12.40 -4.71 -20.31
C PRO A 219 13.65 -5.57 -20.59
N ARG A 220 13.44 -6.86 -20.82
CA ARG A 220 14.51 -7.82 -21.13
C ARG A 220 14.36 -8.27 -22.56
N GLY A 221 15.40 -8.10 -23.37
CA GLY A 221 15.40 -8.46 -24.79
C GLY A 221 14.46 -7.61 -25.66
N THR A 222 13.97 -6.47 -25.14
CA THR A 222 13.08 -5.53 -25.82
C THR A 222 13.24 -4.14 -25.23
N THR A 223 12.71 -3.11 -25.87
CA THR A 223 12.67 -1.75 -25.34
C THR A 223 11.37 -1.48 -24.59
N THR A 224 11.35 -0.42 -23.78
CA THR A 224 10.11 0.04 -23.10
C THR A 224 9.02 0.40 -24.13
N GLN A 225 9.40 1.01 -25.25
CA GLN A 225 8.49 1.39 -26.32
C GLN A 225 7.87 0.16 -27.02
N GLU A 226 8.69 -0.85 -27.33
CA GLU A 226 8.21 -2.09 -27.95
C GLU A 226 7.27 -2.85 -27.00
N LEU A 227 7.61 -2.93 -25.71
CA LEU A 227 6.76 -3.58 -24.72
C LEU A 227 5.43 -2.83 -24.56
N ALA A 228 5.46 -1.50 -24.55
CA ALA A 228 4.25 -0.68 -24.50
C ALA A 228 3.40 -0.83 -25.78
N ALA A 229 4.04 -0.91 -26.94
CA ALA A 229 3.33 -1.17 -28.21
C ALA A 229 2.62 -2.54 -28.19
N ARG A 230 3.29 -3.58 -27.67
CA ARG A 230 2.69 -4.91 -27.50
C ARG A 230 1.51 -4.90 -26.54
N LEU A 231 1.59 -4.16 -25.43
CA LEU A 231 0.48 -3.97 -24.50
C LEU A 231 -0.71 -3.28 -25.20
N GLY A 232 -0.44 -2.20 -25.94
CA GLY A 232 -1.50 -1.46 -26.66
C GLY A 232 -2.13 -2.24 -27.82
N ALA A 233 -1.47 -3.30 -28.30
CA ALA A 233 -1.96 -4.19 -29.34
C ALA A 233 -2.76 -5.39 -28.81
N LEU A 234 -2.90 -5.53 -27.50
CA LEU A 234 -3.74 -6.58 -26.91
C LEU A 234 -5.22 -6.35 -27.29
N PRO A 235 -6.03 -7.42 -27.40
CA PRO A 235 -7.45 -7.30 -27.67
C PRO A 235 -8.15 -6.37 -26.67
N ASP A 236 -9.21 -5.70 -27.11
CA ASP A 236 -10.05 -4.84 -26.28
C ASP A 236 -9.22 -3.88 -25.40
N PRO A 237 -8.45 -2.95 -26.03
CA PRO A 237 -7.43 -2.17 -25.35
C PRO A 237 -7.98 -1.21 -24.28
N ASP A 238 -9.25 -0.91 -24.29
CA ASP A 238 -9.94 -0.04 -23.33
C ASP A 238 -10.81 -0.82 -22.33
N GLU A 239 -10.93 -2.15 -22.49
CA GLU A 239 -11.68 -3.01 -21.57
C GLU A 239 -10.83 -3.36 -20.34
N PRO A 240 -11.30 -3.07 -19.12
CA PRO A 240 -10.58 -3.44 -17.91
C PRO A 240 -10.48 -4.95 -17.74
N ARG A 241 -9.32 -5.45 -17.38
CA ARG A 241 -9.14 -6.82 -16.89
C ARG A 241 -9.67 -6.94 -15.47
N ALA A 242 -9.71 -8.16 -14.92
CA ALA A 242 -10.20 -8.41 -13.58
C ALA A 242 -9.56 -7.48 -12.54
N GLU A 243 -10.35 -7.14 -11.53
CA GLU A 243 -9.88 -6.32 -10.41
C GLU A 243 -8.94 -7.11 -9.51
N PRO A 244 -7.90 -6.48 -8.93
CA PRO A 244 -7.00 -7.14 -8.01
C PRO A 244 -7.73 -7.52 -6.71
N THR A 245 -7.28 -8.61 -6.09
CA THR A 245 -7.71 -8.98 -4.74
C THR A 245 -6.54 -8.78 -3.79
N TYR A 246 -6.67 -7.83 -2.88
CA TYR A 246 -5.64 -7.52 -1.89
C TYR A 246 -5.76 -8.40 -0.66
N THR A 247 -4.60 -8.75 -0.09
CA THR A 247 -4.51 -9.52 1.16
C THR A 247 -4.08 -8.60 2.30
N LEU A 248 -4.84 -8.63 3.40
CA LEU A 248 -4.48 -8.09 4.69
C LEU A 248 -4.04 -9.20 5.62
N ARG A 249 -2.94 -9.03 6.33
CA ARG A 249 -2.52 -9.89 7.43
C ARG A 249 -2.61 -9.18 8.76
N ARG A 250 -3.12 -9.90 9.76
CA ARG A 250 -3.11 -9.48 11.15
C ARG A 250 -1.97 -10.17 11.89
N TYR A 251 -1.20 -9.35 12.61
CA TYR A 251 -0.16 -9.80 13.52
C TYR A 251 -0.51 -9.31 14.93
N THR A 252 -0.38 -10.17 15.93
CA THR A 252 -0.65 -9.82 17.34
C THR A 252 0.66 -9.71 18.10
N ARG A 253 0.81 -8.66 18.90
CA ARG A 253 1.94 -8.48 19.80
C ARG A 253 1.84 -9.47 20.97
N ALA A 254 2.94 -10.21 21.20
CA ALA A 254 3.09 -11.09 22.36
C ALA A 254 3.01 -10.34 23.69
#